data_82618a2dbe2f12a2a739fff208deb3b3
#
_entry.id   82618a2dbe2f12a2a739fff208deb3b3
#
_cell.length_a   1.000
_cell.length_b   1.000
_cell.length_c   1.000
_cell.angle_alpha   90.00
_cell.angle_beta   90.00
_cell.angle_gamma   90.00
#
_symmetry.space_group_name_H-M   'P 1'
#
loop_
_entity.id
_entity.type
_entity.pdbx_description
1 polymer ?
#
loop_
_entity_poly.entity_id
_entity_poly.type
_entity_poly.pdbx_seq_one_letter_code
_entity_poly.pdbx_strand_id
1 'polypeptide(L)'
;VIALAAAPWSPLIAVGGQKQVLLYHSETLELLGILPFTHGTPTVLKFSRNGSLLMVGGGRGGKSGKVVVFDIRSGESIIEVGNETDAVLAADISADQSKIALGGPSKLIRIYSTKDGSLVREVKKHTDWIYAIEFSPDAVLLATADRSGGLFVWEAETGREFYSLRGHTAGITDVAWRDDSNVLASASEDTTIRLWEMENGTQTKSWAGHVGGSLSVRWSHDNRLVTTGRDRISKLWDANGAMQKQFEPHPDLALRAAISHDNLRVMSGDWTGQTKVFMVADGKATGAVSTNPPTPAERLAAATKRAADAQIVLDGATAGYNALTANLAKANADLAAAQKAVVDLAATIKTQTDLSVAAKANLDRETAAKVANDSKFGAVTLRATTLAEAHAKLQKAADDSKGNPSFVAGAVEVKAVLDKALAELALVKIEVARLTGVVATLTAAYAEAVKPLAAHPAMTKAAADAVPPKVAAIAPVQAQVAAGKVNLDKATADLAAAKADLEKAKVVPVAVPAPVAPAVPPAVVVPPVPPKK
;
A
#
# COMPACT_ATOMS: atom_id res chain seq x y z
N VAL A 1 11.51 -12.65 -9.66
CA VAL A 1 10.96 -11.84 -10.78
C VAL A 1 12.06 -11.59 -11.80
N ILE A 2 11.99 -12.27 -12.92
CA ILE A 2 13.02 -12.19 -13.97
C ILE A 2 12.81 -10.93 -14.84
N ALA A 3 11.56 -10.52 -15.03
CA ALA A 3 11.19 -9.37 -15.85
C ALA A 3 10.27 -8.41 -15.08
N LEU A 4 10.64 -7.14 -15.06
CA LEU A 4 9.94 -6.06 -14.38
C LEU A 4 10.12 -4.77 -15.19
N ALA A 5 9.05 -4.03 -15.40
CA ALA A 5 9.08 -2.71 -16.01
C ALA A 5 8.05 -1.77 -15.36
N ALA A 6 8.38 -0.49 -15.27
CA ALA A 6 7.44 0.56 -14.90
C ALA A 6 7.09 1.37 -16.15
N ALA A 7 5.83 1.78 -16.26
CA ALA A 7 5.39 2.67 -17.32
C ALA A 7 6.00 4.07 -17.12
N PRO A 8 6.45 4.74 -18.19
CA PRO A 8 7.14 6.02 -18.05
C PRO A 8 6.23 7.17 -17.61
N TRP A 9 4.92 7.14 -17.91
CA TRP A 9 4.02 8.28 -17.74
C TRP A 9 2.71 7.93 -17.01
N SER A 10 2.61 6.72 -16.44
CA SER A 10 1.40 6.30 -15.72
C SER A 10 1.75 5.43 -14.51
N PRO A 11 0.88 5.35 -13.50
CA PRO A 11 1.12 4.55 -12.29
C PRO A 11 0.93 3.04 -12.57
N LEU A 12 1.63 2.52 -13.58
CA LEU A 12 1.51 1.13 -14.02
C LEU A 12 2.86 0.41 -13.95
N ILE A 13 2.86 -0.80 -13.42
CA ILE A 13 4.00 -1.72 -13.42
C ILE A 13 3.62 -3.04 -14.07
N ALA A 14 4.53 -3.59 -14.85
CA ALA A 14 4.41 -4.90 -15.47
C ALA A 14 5.39 -5.87 -14.81
N VAL A 15 4.89 -7.02 -14.40
CA VAL A 15 5.67 -8.08 -13.72
C VAL A 15 5.51 -9.37 -14.48
N GLY A 16 6.64 -9.98 -14.88
CA GLY A 16 6.66 -11.27 -15.57
C GLY A 16 6.31 -12.41 -14.64
N GLY A 17 5.27 -13.15 -14.96
CA GLY A 17 4.84 -14.38 -14.31
C GLY A 17 5.09 -15.63 -15.16
N GLN A 18 4.45 -16.74 -14.81
CA GLN A 18 4.54 -17.98 -15.58
C GLN A 18 3.58 -17.93 -16.76
N LYS A 19 4.12 -17.75 -17.99
CA LYS A 19 3.36 -17.63 -19.26
C LYS A 19 2.37 -16.46 -19.26
N GLN A 20 2.60 -15.43 -18.49
CA GLN A 20 1.74 -14.26 -18.39
C GLN A 20 2.54 -13.05 -17.91
N VAL A 21 1.99 -11.88 -18.14
CA VAL A 21 2.45 -10.63 -17.57
C VAL A 21 1.33 -10.04 -16.74
N LEU A 22 1.65 -9.62 -15.55
CA LEU A 22 0.72 -9.06 -14.58
C LEU A 22 0.91 -7.55 -14.56
N LEU A 23 -0.17 -6.82 -14.73
CA LEU A 23 -0.20 -5.36 -14.67
C LEU A 23 -0.75 -4.91 -13.33
N TYR A 24 0.03 -4.15 -12.57
CA TYR A 24 -0.35 -3.62 -11.27
C TYR A 24 -0.31 -2.11 -11.26
N HIS A 25 -1.18 -1.49 -10.48
CA HIS A 25 -1.08 -0.08 -10.16
C HIS A 25 0.07 0.16 -9.18
N SER A 26 1.01 1.05 -9.50
CA SER A 26 2.23 1.26 -8.71
C SER A 26 2.00 1.84 -7.31
N GLU A 27 0.84 2.46 -7.08
CA GLU A 27 0.50 3.09 -5.80
C GLU A 27 -0.40 2.23 -4.93
N THR A 28 -1.50 1.71 -5.52
CA THR A 28 -2.48 0.91 -4.78
C THR A 28 -2.10 -0.56 -4.71
N LEU A 29 -1.16 -1.01 -5.56
CA LEU A 29 -0.72 -2.40 -5.72
C LEU A 29 -1.86 -3.33 -6.18
N GLU A 30 -2.94 -2.77 -6.69
CA GLU A 30 -4.06 -3.53 -7.24
C GLU A 30 -3.68 -4.16 -8.59
N LEU A 31 -4.08 -5.40 -8.79
CA LEU A 31 -3.94 -6.08 -10.07
C LEU A 31 -4.97 -5.51 -11.06
N LEU A 32 -4.48 -4.86 -12.12
CA LEU A 32 -5.30 -4.20 -13.13
C LEU A 32 -5.63 -5.12 -14.31
N GLY A 33 -4.70 -6.01 -14.67
CA GLY A 33 -4.88 -6.90 -15.80
C GLY A 33 -3.82 -7.99 -15.88
N ILE A 34 -4.10 -8.97 -16.75
CA ILE A 34 -3.19 -10.08 -17.04
C ILE A 34 -3.10 -10.21 -18.57
N LEU A 35 -1.88 -10.12 -19.12
CA LEU A 35 -1.61 -10.33 -20.52
C LEU A 35 -1.04 -11.74 -20.71
N PRO A 36 -1.61 -12.58 -21.60
CA PRO A 36 -1.11 -13.92 -21.84
C PRO A 36 0.20 -13.88 -22.66
N PHE A 37 1.21 -14.65 -22.23
CA PHE A 37 2.42 -14.89 -22.99
C PHE A 37 2.63 -16.39 -23.18
N THR A 38 1.99 -16.96 -24.20
CA THR A 38 1.89 -18.42 -24.38
C THR A 38 3.21 -19.08 -24.79
N HIS A 39 4.20 -18.30 -25.24
CA HIS A 39 5.47 -18.80 -25.77
C HIS A 39 6.44 -19.34 -24.72
N GLY A 40 6.21 -19.04 -23.43
CA GLY A 40 7.07 -19.52 -22.35
C GLY A 40 7.13 -18.54 -21.18
N THR A 41 8.31 -18.40 -20.60
CA THR A 41 8.54 -17.47 -19.49
C THR A 41 8.93 -16.09 -20.05
N PRO A 42 8.25 -15.01 -19.66
CA PRO A 42 8.71 -13.65 -19.93
C PRO A 42 10.06 -13.41 -19.24
N THR A 43 11.07 -13.01 -19.98
CA THR A 43 12.42 -12.68 -19.50
C THR A 43 12.71 -11.19 -19.61
N VAL A 44 11.99 -10.49 -20.51
CA VAL A 44 12.14 -9.06 -20.78
C VAL A 44 10.77 -8.41 -20.81
N LEU A 45 10.65 -7.27 -20.14
CA LEU A 45 9.51 -6.36 -20.22
C LEU A 45 10.04 -4.95 -20.48
N LYS A 46 9.48 -4.27 -21.47
CA LYS A 46 9.78 -2.87 -21.75
C LYS A 46 8.51 -2.14 -22.20
N PHE A 47 8.22 -1.02 -21.56
CA PHE A 47 7.23 -0.09 -22.12
C PHE A 47 7.85 0.72 -23.25
N SER A 48 7.07 1.03 -24.27
CA SER A 48 7.46 2.06 -25.24
C SER A 48 7.64 3.41 -24.54
N ARG A 49 8.45 4.29 -25.11
CA ARG A 49 8.78 5.60 -24.52
C ARG A 49 7.55 6.47 -24.25
N ASN A 50 6.50 6.36 -25.05
CA ASN A 50 5.24 7.06 -24.82
C ASN A 50 4.27 6.32 -23.87
N GLY A 51 4.64 5.11 -23.42
CA GLY A 51 3.84 4.32 -22.48
C GLY A 51 2.62 3.61 -23.09
N SER A 52 2.40 3.70 -24.43
CA SER A 52 1.22 3.11 -25.07
C SER A 52 1.33 1.61 -25.29
N LEU A 53 2.55 1.11 -25.45
CA LEU A 53 2.84 -0.29 -25.75
C LEU A 53 3.64 -0.95 -24.65
N LEU A 54 3.41 -2.25 -24.45
CA LEU A 54 4.27 -3.12 -23.65
C LEU A 54 4.84 -4.23 -24.54
N MET A 55 6.15 -4.24 -24.66
CA MET A 55 6.89 -5.31 -25.31
C MET A 55 7.23 -6.39 -24.27
N VAL A 56 6.96 -7.64 -24.62
CA VAL A 56 7.22 -8.83 -23.81
C VAL A 56 8.12 -9.77 -24.61
N GLY A 57 9.35 -9.95 -24.18
CA GLY A 57 10.27 -10.92 -24.73
C GLY A 57 10.45 -12.12 -23.83
N GLY A 58 10.69 -13.30 -24.40
CA GLY A 58 10.92 -14.50 -23.60
C GLY A 58 10.87 -15.77 -24.43
N GLY A 59 10.52 -16.89 -23.79
CA GLY A 59 10.44 -18.16 -24.49
C GLY A 59 10.67 -19.36 -23.61
N ARG A 60 11.12 -20.44 -24.24
CA ARG A 60 11.52 -21.69 -23.59
C ARG A 60 12.96 -22.01 -23.96
N GLY A 61 13.82 -22.10 -22.95
CA GLY A 61 15.23 -22.42 -23.14
C GLY A 61 15.44 -23.65 -24.02
N GLY A 62 16.33 -23.53 -25.02
CA GLY A 62 16.63 -24.57 -26.00
C GLY A 62 15.47 -24.98 -26.92
N LYS A 63 14.38 -24.21 -27.00
CA LYS A 63 13.20 -24.55 -27.82
C LYS A 63 12.67 -23.40 -28.66
N SER A 64 12.44 -22.26 -28.06
CA SER A 64 11.81 -21.13 -28.76
C SER A 64 12.01 -19.82 -28.04
N GLY A 65 12.07 -18.72 -28.80
CA GLY A 65 12.07 -17.35 -28.31
C GLY A 65 11.24 -16.44 -29.20
N LYS A 66 10.46 -15.59 -28.56
CA LYS A 66 9.53 -14.66 -29.20
C LYS A 66 9.49 -13.33 -28.47
N VAL A 67 9.14 -12.29 -29.18
CA VAL A 67 8.76 -11.00 -28.66
C VAL A 67 7.35 -10.67 -29.12
N VAL A 68 6.48 -10.33 -28.17
CA VAL A 68 5.10 -9.91 -28.43
C VAL A 68 4.93 -8.49 -27.93
N VAL A 69 4.28 -7.64 -28.70
CA VAL A 69 3.95 -6.26 -28.32
C VAL A 69 2.45 -6.16 -28.10
N PHE A 70 2.08 -5.62 -26.94
CA PHE A 70 0.70 -5.39 -26.53
C PHE A 70 0.39 -3.90 -26.52
N ASP A 71 -0.79 -3.52 -27.00
CA ASP A 71 -1.38 -2.23 -26.68
C ASP A 71 -1.90 -2.24 -25.24
N ILE A 72 -1.45 -1.29 -24.43
CA ILE A 72 -1.78 -1.26 -22.99
C ILE A 72 -3.24 -0.90 -22.75
N ARG A 73 -3.85 -0.14 -23.63
CA ARG A 73 -5.23 0.32 -23.47
C ARG A 73 -6.24 -0.80 -23.77
N SER A 74 -6.01 -1.54 -24.86
CA SER A 74 -6.89 -2.64 -25.25
C SER A 74 -6.45 -3.99 -24.65
N GLY A 75 -5.17 -4.14 -24.32
CA GLY A 75 -4.55 -5.40 -23.92
C GLY A 75 -4.36 -6.38 -25.08
N GLU A 76 -4.64 -5.97 -26.32
CA GLU A 76 -4.48 -6.80 -27.50
C GLU A 76 -3.01 -6.88 -27.94
N SER A 77 -2.61 -8.03 -28.48
CA SER A 77 -1.32 -8.16 -29.12
C SER A 77 -1.35 -7.54 -30.51
N ILE A 78 -0.43 -6.60 -30.76
CA ILE A 78 -0.33 -5.90 -32.04
C ILE A 78 0.54 -6.67 -33.03
N ILE A 79 1.69 -7.16 -32.55
CA ILE A 79 2.68 -7.83 -33.39
C ILE A 79 3.47 -8.85 -32.57
N GLU A 80 3.90 -9.90 -33.26
CA GLU A 80 4.79 -10.93 -32.75
C GLU A 80 5.99 -11.05 -33.71
N VAL A 81 7.21 -10.95 -33.14
CA VAL A 81 8.46 -11.07 -33.90
C VAL A 81 9.42 -12.04 -33.25
N GLY A 82 10.44 -12.42 -34.02
CA GLY A 82 11.45 -13.38 -33.62
C GLY A 82 11.02 -14.82 -33.84
N ASN A 83 11.99 -15.64 -34.21
CA ASN A 83 11.85 -17.09 -34.33
C ASN A 83 13.12 -17.75 -33.81
N GLU A 84 13.46 -17.38 -32.58
CA GLU A 84 14.68 -17.88 -31.95
C GLU A 84 14.50 -19.35 -31.53
N THR A 85 15.59 -20.11 -31.64
CA THR A 85 15.65 -21.51 -31.20
C THR A 85 15.89 -21.62 -29.67
N ASP A 86 16.04 -20.50 -28.99
CA ASP A 86 16.22 -20.39 -27.55
C ASP A 86 15.48 -19.14 -27.04
N ALA A 87 15.33 -19.02 -25.72
CA ALA A 87 14.64 -17.89 -25.11
C ALA A 87 15.32 -16.56 -25.46
N VAL A 88 14.52 -15.53 -25.77
CA VAL A 88 14.99 -14.15 -25.87
C VAL A 88 15.38 -13.69 -24.47
N LEU A 89 16.62 -13.24 -24.27
CA LEU A 89 17.12 -12.76 -22.98
C LEU A 89 17.11 -11.23 -22.88
N ALA A 90 17.22 -10.56 -24.01
CA ALA A 90 17.24 -9.11 -24.11
C ALA A 90 16.43 -8.66 -25.34
N ALA A 91 15.63 -7.62 -25.17
CA ALA A 91 14.92 -6.96 -26.27
C ALA A 91 14.54 -5.54 -25.87
N ASP A 92 14.37 -4.69 -26.88
CA ASP A 92 13.83 -3.35 -26.71
C ASP A 92 13.07 -2.89 -27.95
N ILE A 93 12.18 -1.92 -27.79
CA ILE A 93 11.43 -1.25 -28.85
C ILE A 93 11.95 0.17 -29.03
N SER A 94 12.21 0.59 -30.27
CA SER A 94 12.69 1.95 -30.55
C SER A 94 11.69 3.01 -30.10
N ALA A 95 12.17 4.22 -29.81
CA ALA A 95 11.35 5.32 -29.31
C ALA A 95 10.23 5.73 -30.27
N ASP A 96 10.49 5.63 -31.59
CA ASP A 96 9.51 5.85 -32.66
C ASP A 96 8.56 4.65 -32.88
N GLN A 97 8.78 3.57 -32.13
CA GLN A 97 8.04 2.31 -32.21
C GLN A 97 8.13 1.60 -33.57
N SER A 98 9.08 1.95 -34.40
CA SER A 98 9.22 1.37 -35.75
C SER A 98 10.03 0.07 -35.77
N LYS A 99 10.87 -0.18 -34.76
CA LYS A 99 11.79 -1.31 -34.72
C LYS A 99 11.76 -2.02 -33.37
N ILE A 100 12.02 -3.31 -33.40
CA ILE A 100 12.25 -4.15 -32.24
C ILE A 100 13.61 -4.82 -32.40
N ALA A 101 14.51 -4.64 -31.44
CA ALA A 101 15.75 -5.37 -31.35
C ALA A 101 15.64 -6.49 -30.33
N LEU A 102 16.17 -7.67 -30.64
CA LEU A 102 16.22 -8.80 -29.71
C LEU A 102 17.55 -9.55 -29.80
N GLY A 103 17.87 -10.26 -28.73
CA GLY A 103 19.06 -11.08 -28.63
C GLY A 103 18.98 -12.07 -27.46
N GLY A 104 19.94 -12.97 -27.41
CA GLY A 104 20.00 -14.01 -26.40
C GLY A 104 21.14 -15.00 -26.62
N PRO A 105 20.94 -16.31 -26.38
CA PRO A 105 21.96 -17.34 -26.51
C PRO A 105 22.50 -17.51 -27.93
N SER A 106 21.77 -17.09 -28.96
CA SER A 106 22.22 -17.11 -30.37
C SER A 106 23.42 -16.20 -30.62
N LYS A 107 23.71 -15.24 -29.71
CA LYS A 107 24.78 -14.23 -29.81
C LYS A 107 24.57 -13.27 -31.02
N LEU A 108 23.38 -13.28 -31.59
CA LEU A 108 22.99 -12.44 -32.72
C LEU A 108 22.03 -11.37 -32.23
N ILE A 109 22.25 -10.14 -32.70
CA ILE A 109 21.27 -9.06 -32.56
C ILE A 109 20.40 -9.11 -33.81
N ARG A 110 19.09 -9.23 -33.64
CA ARG A 110 18.12 -9.16 -34.73
C ARG A 110 17.21 -7.97 -34.55
N ILE A 111 17.07 -7.18 -35.58
CA ILE A 111 16.21 -6.01 -35.63
C ILE A 111 15.07 -6.27 -36.59
N TYR A 112 13.85 -6.16 -36.10
CA TYR A 112 12.61 -6.39 -36.83
C TYR A 112 11.83 -5.08 -37.02
N SER A 113 11.10 -4.98 -38.10
CA SER A 113 10.11 -3.93 -38.35
C SER A 113 8.84 -4.21 -37.57
N THR A 114 8.31 -3.21 -36.86
CA THR A 114 7.01 -3.32 -36.18
C THR A 114 5.83 -3.24 -37.13
N LYS A 115 6.05 -2.76 -38.38
CA LYS A 115 5.00 -2.61 -39.39
C LYS A 115 4.47 -3.96 -39.89
N ASP A 116 5.35 -4.91 -40.10
CA ASP A 116 5.05 -6.19 -40.76
C ASP A 116 5.75 -7.40 -40.14
N GLY A 117 6.56 -7.20 -39.09
CA GLY A 117 7.30 -8.26 -38.41
C GLY A 117 8.50 -8.79 -39.20
N SER A 118 8.88 -8.15 -40.30
CA SER A 118 10.01 -8.59 -41.14
C SER A 118 11.35 -8.36 -40.46
N LEU A 119 12.31 -9.26 -40.67
CA LEU A 119 13.69 -9.08 -40.24
C LEU A 119 14.36 -8.00 -41.10
N VAL A 120 14.67 -6.85 -40.47
CA VAL A 120 15.36 -5.73 -41.12
C VAL A 120 16.86 -5.96 -41.16
N ARG A 121 17.42 -6.48 -40.05
CA ARG A 121 18.86 -6.61 -39.87
C ARG A 121 19.26 -7.71 -38.88
N GLU A 122 20.39 -8.32 -39.18
CA GLU A 122 21.10 -9.21 -38.26
C GLU A 122 22.53 -8.71 -38.08
N VAL A 123 22.98 -8.59 -36.82
CA VAL A 123 24.34 -8.16 -36.49
C VAL A 123 25.03 -9.26 -35.69
N LYS A 124 26.23 -9.65 -36.14
CA LYS A 124 27.04 -10.71 -35.58
C LYS A 124 28.36 -10.14 -35.07
N LYS A 125 28.48 -9.96 -33.77
CA LYS A 125 29.70 -9.43 -33.15
C LYS A 125 29.94 -10.01 -31.76
N HIS A 126 28.86 -10.24 -30.99
CA HIS A 126 28.94 -10.78 -29.66
C HIS A 126 29.56 -12.18 -29.64
N THR A 127 30.40 -12.43 -28.64
CA THR A 127 31.09 -13.73 -28.47
C THR A 127 30.39 -14.64 -27.49
N ASP A 128 29.47 -14.10 -26.69
CA ASP A 128 28.66 -14.85 -25.71
C ASP A 128 27.20 -14.36 -25.72
N TRP A 129 26.38 -14.92 -24.84
CA TRP A 129 24.95 -14.63 -24.74
C TRP A 129 24.69 -13.14 -24.52
N ILE A 130 23.77 -12.59 -25.26
CA ILE A 130 23.35 -11.19 -25.12
C ILE A 130 22.36 -11.09 -23.97
N TYR A 131 22.72 -10.31 -22.94
CA TYR A 131 21.93 -10.12 -21.74
C TYR A 131 21.20 -8.79 -21.67
N ALA A 132 21.66 -7.79 -22.41
CA ALA A 132 21.02 -6.48 -22.41
C ALA A 132 21.00 -5.87 -23.81
N ILE A 133 19.88 -5.25 -24.15
CA ILE A 133 19.66 -4.49 -25.39
C ILE A 133 18.77 -3.29 -25.00
N GLU A 134 19.17 -2.08 -25.44
CA GLU A 134 18.34 -0.89 -25.25
C GLU A 134 18.62 0.15 -26.33
N PHE A 135 17.56 0.64 -27.00
CA PHE A 135 17.63 1.78 -27.90
C PHE A 135 17.82 3.08 -27.11
N SER A 136 18.60 4.00 -27.65
CA SER A 136 18.66 5.36 -27.11
C SER A 136 17.29 6.05 -27.21
N PRO A 137 16.99 7.00 -26.31
CA PRO A 137 15.73 7.73 -26.29
C PRO A 137 15.38 8.46 -27.60
N ASP A 138 16.38 8.89 -28.36
CA ASP A 138 16.23 9.49 -29.70
C ASP A 138 16.13 8.47 -30.84
N ALA A 139 16.18 7.17 -30.56
CA ALA A 139 16.18 6.06 -31.51
C ALA A 139 17.37 6.02 -32.50
N VAL A 140 18.42 6.83 -32.25
CA VAL A 140 19.59 6.89 -33.18
C VAL A 140 20.56 5.74 -32.89
N LEU A 141 20.75 5.37 -31.62
CA LEU A 141 21.70 4.37 -31.17
C LEU A 141 21.01 3.14 -30.57
N LEU A 142 21.72 2.02 -30.60
CA LEU A 142 21.33 0.78 -29.94
C LEU A 142 22.51 0.28 -29.11
N ALA A 143 22.35 0.16 -27.80
CA ALA A 143 23.32 -0.46 -26.92
C ALA A 143 23.04 -1.95 -26.76
N THR A 144 24.10 -2.78 -26.78
CA THR A 144 24.00 -4.23 -26.58
C THR A 144 25.13 -4.74 -25.72
N ALA A 145 24.84 -5.68 -24.83
CA ALA A 145 25.84 -6.21 -23.91
C ALA A 145 25.71 -7.72 -23.73
N ASP A 146 26.86 -8.37 -23.51
CA ASP A 146 26.93 -9.82 -23.41
C ASP A 146 27.56 -10.33 -22.10
N ARG A 147 27.46 -11.63 -21.92
CA ARG A 147 27.98 -12.39 -20.78
C ARG A 147 29.50 -12.37 -20.66
N SER A 148 30.25 -12.12 -21.74
CA SER A 148 31.70 -12.04 -21.71
C SER A 148 32.24 -10.64 -21.39
N GLY A 149 31.34 -9.65 -21.13
CA GLY A 149 31.69 -8.27 -20.83
C GLY A 149 31.80 -7.38 -22.09
N GLY A 150 31.37 -7.88 -23.25
CA GLY A 150 31.26 -7.08 -24.47
C GLY A 150 30.13 -6.05 -24.34
N LEU A 151 30.44 -4.78 -24.59
CA LEU A 151 29.48 -3.67 -24.64
C LEU A 151 29.70 -2.92 -25.95
N PHE A 152 28.67 -2.92 -26.79
CA PHE A 152 28.72 -2.27 -28.08
C PHE A 152 27.58 -1.30 -28.25
N VAL A 153 27.84 -0.21 -28.93
CA VAL A 153 26.85 0.77 -29.38
C VAL A 153 26.81 0.77 -30.89
N TRP A 154 25.63 0.72 -31.46
CA TRP A 154 25.38 0.62 -32.91
C TRP A 154 24.55 1.80 -33.36
N GLU A 155 24.74 2.24 -34.58
CA GLU A 155 23.77 3.06 -35.28
C GLU A 155 22.52 2.21 -35.54
N ALA A 156 21.39 2.58 -34.96
CA ALA A 156 20.17 1.77 -35.03
C ALA A 156 19.64 1.58 -36.46
N GLU A 157 19.86 2.55 -37.35
CA GLU A 157 19.41 2.51 -38.74
C GLU A 157 20.30 1.62 -39.59
N THR A 158 21.61 1.74 -39.47
CA THR A 158 22.55 1.05 -40.36
C THR A 158 23.06 -0.28 -39.80
N GLY A 159 23.01 -0.47 -38.47
CA GLY A 159 23.65 -1.58 -37.76
C GLY A 159 25.16 -1.50 -37.75
N ARG A 160 25.75 -0.34 -38.13
CA ARG A 160 27.18 -0.11 -38.06
C ARG A 160 27.59 0.08 -36.60
N GLU A 161 28.72 -0.49 -36.22
CA GLU A 161 29.33 -0.26 -34.92
C GLU A 161 29.70 1.22 -34.76
N PHE A 162 29.15 1.84 -33.73
CA PHE A 162 29.42 3.22 -33.37
C PHE A 162 30.56 3.27 -32.30
N TYR A 163 30.40 2.48 -31.21
CA TYR A 163 31.44 2.30 -30.21
C TYR A 163 31.57 0.86 -29.73
N SER A 164 32.81 0.50 -29.35
CA SER A 164 33.13 -0.68 -28.54
C SER A 164 33.62 -0.20 -27.17
N LEU A 165 32.73 -0.26 -26.17
CA LEU A 165 32.98 0.28 -24.84
C LEU A 165 33.68 -0.78 -23.97
N ARG A 166 34.97 -0.57 -23.71
CA ARG A 166 35.79 -1.54 -22.99
C ARG A 166 36.06 -1.11 -21.54
N GLY A 167 36.00 -2.07 -20.62
CA GLY A 167 36.29 -1.78 -19.19
C GLY A 167 35.77 -2.83 -18.24
N HIS A 168 34.55 -3.36 -18.46
CA HIS A 168 34.03 -4.44 -17.65
C HIS A 168 34.88 -5.71 -17.79
N THR A 169 35.06 -6.43 -16.67
CA THR A 169 35.92 -7.64 -16.59
C THR A 169 35.09 -8.93 -16.43
N ALA A 170 33.76 -8.80 -16.33
CA ALA A 170 32.82 -9.91 -16.28
C ALA A 170 31.54 -9.56 -17.04
N GLY A 171 30.59 -10.48 -17.11
CA GLY A 171 29.35 -10.33 -17.84
C GLY A 171 28.58 -9.06 -17.49
N ILE A 172 28.08 -8.37 -18.51
CA ILE A 172 27.24 -7.19 -18.34
C ILE A 172 25.79 -7.67 -18.35
N THR A 173 25.10 -7.41 -17.26
CA THR A 173 23.76 -7.96 -16.97
C THR A 173 22.63 -7.05 -17.41
N ASP A 174 22.91 -5.73 -17.48
CA ASP A 174 21.90 -4.73 -17.83
C ASP A 174 22.55 -3.44 -18.32
N VAL A 175 21.84 -2.71 -19.19
CA VAL A 175 22.21 -1.37 -19.66
C VAL A 175 20.98 -0.46 -19.59
N ALA A 176 21.21 0.84 -19.41
CA ALA A 176 20.17 1.85 -19.40
C ALA A 176 20.65 3.18 -19.95
N TRP A 177 19.91 3.73 -20.91
CA TRP A 177 20.13 5.06 -21.42
C TRP A 177 19.52 6.13 -20.51
N ARG A 178 20.26 7.22 -20.31
CA ARG A 178 19.69 8.44 -19.74
C ARG A 178 18.77 9.10 -20.78
N ASP A 179 17.75 9.82 -20.30
CA ASP A 179 16.70 10.37 -21.18
C ASP A 179 17.22 11.36 -22.25
N ASP A 180 18.39 11.94 -22.07
CA ASP A 180 19.04 12.83 -23.05
C ASP A 180 19.85 12.10 -24.14
N SER A 181 19.86 10.77 -24.18
CA SER A 181 20.65 9.94 -25.11
C SER A 181 22.17 10.09 -25.01
N ASN A 182 22.70 10.91 -24.10
CA ASN A 182 24.12 11.22 -24.02
C ASN A 182 24.91 10.29 -23.10
N VAL A 183 24.25 9.60 -22.18
CA VAL A 183 24.90 8.74 -21.19
C VAL A 183 24.25 7.37 -21.16
N LEU A 184 25.08 6.34 -21.28
CA LEU A 184 24.72 4.95 -21.06
C LEU A 184 25.24 4.49 -19.70
N ALA A 185 24.38 3.88 -18.90
CA ALA A 185 24.78 3.16 -17.69
C ALA A 185 24.87 1.66 -17.98
N SER A 186 25.83 0.98 -17.38
CA SER A 186 25.97 -0.49 -17.46
C SER A 186 26.17 -1.10 -16.06
N ALA A 187 25.52 -2.24 -15.83
CA ALA A 187 25.67 -3.06 -14.62
C ALA A 187 26.37 -4.36 -14.98
N SER A 188 27.31 -4.81 -14.13
CA SER A 188 28.10 -6.00 -14.43
C SER A 188 28.27 -6.92 -13.22
N GLU A 189 28.49 -8.19 -13.52
CA GLU A 189 28.92 -9.20 -12.54
C GLU A 189 30.30 -8.91 -11.95
N ASP A 190 31.09 -8.00 -12.55
CA ASP A 190 32.34 -7.49 -11.99
C ASP A 190 32.14 -6.58 -10.77
N THR A 191 30.92 -6.50 -10.26
CA THR A 191 30.44 -5.70 -9.13
C THR A 191 30.30 -4.22 -9.39
N THR A 192 30.70 -3.72 -10.55
CA THR A 192 30.70 -2.28 -10.85
C THR A 192 29.46 -1.84 -11.64
N ILE A 193 29.08 -0.58 -11.43
CA ILE A 193 28.23 0.22 -12.32
C ILE A 193 29.14 1.22 -13.02
N ARG A 194 28.97 1.38 -14.32
CA ARG A 194 29.75 2.33 -15.12
C ARG A 194 28.86 3.24 -15.95
N LEU A 195 29.33 4.48 -16.13
CA LEU A 195 28.70 5.45 -17.02
C LEU A 195 29.64 5.76 -18.19
N TRP A 196 29.03 5.80 -19.37
CA TRP A 196 29.70 6.02 -20.64
C TRP A 196 29.04 7.20 -21.33
N GLU A 197 29.81 8.17 -21.77
CA GLU A 197 29.30 9.29 -22.56
C GLU A 197 29.39 8.96 -24.05
N MET A 198 28.50 9.53 -24.84
CA MET A 198 28.36 9.20 -26.27
C MET A 198 29.03 10.19 -27.21
N GLU A 199 29.69 11.22 -26.72
CA GLU A 199 30.48 12.14 -27.54
C GLU A 199 31.75 11.44 -28.09
N ASN A 200 32.47 10.71 -27.23
CA ASN A 200 33.71 10.03 -27.59
C ASN A 200 33.71 8.53 -27.21
N GLY A 201 32.66 8.02 -26.61
CA GLY A 201 32.56 6.64 -26.14
C GLY A 201 33.43 6.36 -24.90
N THR A 202 33.67 7.38 -24.06
CA THR A 202 34.57 7.24 -22.92
C THR A 202 33.80 6.92 -21.62
N GLN A 203 34.49 6.17 -20.74
CA GLN A 203 33.97 5.93 -19.40
C GLN A 203 34.12 7.19 -18.55
N THR A 204 33.03 7.78 -18.12
CA THR A 204 33.03 8.97 -17.26
C THR A 204 33.07 8.64 -15.78
N LYS A 205 32.41 7.55 -15.35
CA LYS A 205 32.29 7.13 -13.95
C LYS A 205 32.38 5.61 -13.83
N SER A 206 32.86 5.15 -12.67
CA SER A 206 32.79 3.76 -12.25
C SER A 206 32.79 3.68 -10.73
N TRP A 207 31.93 2.87 -10.16
CA TRP A 207 31.89 2.64 -8.72
C TRP A 207 31.41 1.22 -8.40
N ALA A 208 31.68 0.77 -7.18
CA ALA A 208 31.18 -0.50 -6.67
C ALA A 208 29.68 -0.41 -6.44
N GLY A 209 28.91 -1.15 -7.21
CA GLY A 209 27.45 -1.22 -7.10
C GLY A 209 27.00 -2.21 -6.03
N HIS A 210 27.21 -3.49 -6.30
CA HIS A 210 26.70 -4.58 -5.46
C HIS A 210 27.75 -5.66 -5.22
N VAL A 211 27.83 -6.14 -3.98
CA VAL A 211 28.71 -7.26 -3.64
C VAL A 211 28.24 -8.53 -4.35
N GLY A 212 29.17 -9.21 -5.00
CA GLY A 212 28.91 -10.43 -5.76
C GLY A 212 28.34 -10.23 -7.16
N GLY A 213 28.09 -8.99 -7.57
CA GLY A 213 27.66 -8.60 -8.92
C GLY A 213 26.39 -7.78 -8.97
N SER A 214 26.38 -6.80 -9.86
CA SER A 214 25.22 -5.99 -10.16
C SER A 214 24.35 -6.70 -11.21
N LEU A 215 23.03 -6.69 -11.06
CA LEU A 215 22.10 -7.46 -11.91
C LEU A 215 21.17 -6.59 -12.76
N SER A 216 20.86 -5.38 -12.32
CA SER A 216 20.01 -4.45 -13.08
C SER A 216 20.43 -3.00 -12.79
N VAL A 217 20.23 -2.14 -13.79
CA VAL A 217 20.40 -0.69 -13.71
C VAL A 217 19.29 -0.01 -14.50
N ARG A 218 18.66 1.02 -13.95
CA ARG A 218 17.66 1.84 -14.61
C ARG A 218 17.80 3.30 -14.23
N TRP A 219 17.66 4.18 -15.19
CA TRP A 219 17.53 5.61 -14.97
C TRP A 219 16.10 5.98 -14.57
N SER A 220 15.99 6.99 -13.72
CA SER A 220 14.74 7.71 -13.46
C SER A 220 14.68 8.98 -14.29
N HIS A 221 13.51 9.57 -14.44
CA HIS A 221 13.34 10.85 -15.16
C HIS A 221 14.03 12.04 -14.49
N ASP A 222 14.35 11.94 -13.20
CA ASP A 222 15.10 12.96 -12.45
C ASP A 222 16.61 12.70 -12.39
N ASN A 223 17.12 11.89 -13.31
CA ASN A 223 18.54 11.53 -13.44
C ASN A 223 19.15 10.80 -12.25
N ARG A 224 18.37 10.04 -11.49
CA ARG A 224 18.88 9.07 -10.51
C ARG A 224 18.96 7.68 -11.13
N LEU A 225 19.77 6.83 -10.53
CA LEU A 225 19.92 5.43 -10.93
C LEU A 225 19.39 4.52 -9.84
N VAL A 226 18.59 3.54 -10.22
CA VAL A 226 18.25 2.41 -9.35
C VAL A 226 18.99 1.17 -9.83
N THR A 227 19.57 0.42 -8.90
CA THR A 227 20.32 -0.81 -9.18
C THR A 227 19.92 -1.92 -8.24
N THR A 228 20.10 -3.15 -8.69
CA THR A 228 19.93 -4.37 -7.88
C THR A 228 21.11 -5.30 -8.06
N GLY A 229 21.33 -6.22 -7.11
CA GLY A 229 22.43 -7.14 -7.21
C GLY A 229 22.29 -8.42 -6.40
N ARG A 230 23.36 -9.23 -6.44
CA ARG A 230 23.46 -10.51 -5.76
C ARG A 230 23.51 -10.39 -4.23
N ASP A 231 23.81 -9.20 -3.70
CA ASP A 231 23.71 -8.87 -2.28
C ASP A 231 22.26 -8.76 -1.77
N ARG A 232 21.27 -9.03 -2.63
CA ARG A 232 19.83 -9.01 -2.33
C ARG A 232 19.28 -7.61 -2.03
N ILE A 233 20.02 -6.57 -2.39
CA ILE A 233 19.69 -5.18 -2.06
C ILE A 233 19.38 -4.41 -3.33
N SER A 234 18.47 -3.45 -3.23
CA SER A 234 18.28 -2.40 -4.21
C SER A 234 18.88 -1.10 -3.68
N LYS A 235 19.53 -0.33 -4.55
CA LYS A 235 20.19 0.92 -4.19
C LYS A 235 19.78 2.03 -5.14
N LEU A 236 19.64 3.24 -4.61
CA LEU A 236 19.39 4.45 -5.37
C LEU A 236 20.65 5.34 -5.33
N TRP A 237 21.05 5.83 -6.48
CA TRP A 237 22.25 6.63 -6.68
C TRP A 237 21.87 7.96 -7.36
N ASP A 238 22.65 8.99 -7.14
CA ASP A 238 22.55 10.21 -7.95
C ASP A 238 23.25 10.01 -9.32
N ALA A 239 23.15 11.04 -10.18
CA ALA A 239 23.77 11.04 -11.50
C ALA A 239 25.31 10.92 -11.47
N ASN A 240 25.94 11.12 -10.32
CA ASN A 240 27.39 11.04 -10.13
C ASN A 240 27.87 9.70 -9.52
N GLY A 241 26.93 8.81 -9.19
CA GLY A 241 27.22 7.54 -8.55
C GLY A 241 27.37 7.61 -7.03
N ALA A 242 26.94 8.70 -6.40
CA ALA A 242 26.85 8.77 -4.95
C ALA A 242 25.57 8.06 -4.47
N MET A 243 25.71 7.14 -3.52
CA MET A 243 24.60 6.38 -2.99
C MET A 243 23.70 7.30 -2.15
N GLN A 244 22.46 7.48 -2.60
CA GLN A 244 21.43 8.25 -1.89
C GLN A 244 20.67 7.39 -0.90
N LYS A 245 20.37 6.14 -1.27
CA LYS A 245 19.57 5.25 -0.45
C LYS A 245 19.89 3.78 -0.72
N GLN A 246 19.83 2.99 0.34
CA GLN A 246 19.81 1.54 0.31
C GLN A 246 18.47 1.08 0.87
N PHE A 247 17.80 0.16 0.16
CA PHE A 247 16.52 -0.37 0.56
C PHE A 247 16.67 -1.65 1.38
N GLU A 248 15.60 -2.05 2.06
CA GLU A 248 15.55 -3.28 2.84
C GLU A 248 15.84 -4.51 1.95
N PRO A 249 16.68 -5.45 2.41
CA PRO A 249 17.07 -6.59 1.60
C PRO A 249 15.90 -7.52 1.28
N HIS A 250 16.01 -8.17 0.13
CA HIS A 250 15.13 -9.25 -0.29
C HIS A 250 15.50 -10.57 0.38
N PRO A 251 14.56 -11.54 0.47
CA PRO A 251 14.87 -12.91 0.92
C PRO A 251 15.91 -13.62 0.05
N ASP A 252 15.92 -13.31 -1.27
CA ASP A 252 16.81 -13.89 -2.26
C ASP A 252 17.32 -12.80 -3.21
N LEU A 253 18.08 -13.19 -4.27
CA LEU A 253 18.71 -12.30 -5.24
C LEU A 253 17.72 -11.24 -5.77
N ALA A 254 18.09 -9.98 -5.68
CA ALA A 254 17.35 -8.88 -6.28
C ALA A 254 17.69 -8.78 -7.77
N LEU A 255 16.81 -9.25 -8.65
CA LEU A 255 17.09 -9.46 -10.07
C LEU A 255 16.83 -8.24 -10.93
N ARG A 256 15.75 -7.53 -10.68
CA ARG A 256 15.32 -6.39 -11.49
C ARG A 256 14.79 -5.27 -10.60
N ALA A 257 15.03 -4.04 -11.01
CA ALA A 257 14.40 -2.87 -10.43
C ALA A 257 13.81 -1.97 -11.51
N ALA A 258 12.81 -1.22 -11.09
CA ALA A 258 12.21 -0.13 -11.84
C ALA A 258 11.90 1.02 -10.89
N ILE A 259 11.74 2.22 -11.44
CA ILE A 259 11.29 3.39 -10.70
C ILE A 259 9.96 3.85 -11.27
N SER A 260 9.06 4.33 -10.43
CA SER A 260 7.74 4.81 -10.88
C SER A 260 7.85 6.10 -11.68
N HIS A 261 6.84 6.38 -12.50
CA HIS A 261 6.73 7.57 -13.36
C HIS A 261 6.90 8.89 -12.60
N ASP A 262 6.51 8.93 -11.33
CA ASP A 262 6.59 10.08 -10.42
C ASP A 262 7.93 10.16 -9.66
N ASN A 263 8.84 9.21 -9.87
CA ASN A 263 10.11 9.05 -9.17
C ASN A 263 9.99 8.88 -7.63
N LEU A 264 8.79 8.60 -7.12
CA LEU A 264 8.54 8.48 -5.68
C LEU A 264 8.66 7.06 -5.15
N ARG A 265 8.63 6.03 -6.03
CA ARG A 265 8.66 4.63 -5.64
C ARG A 265 9.69 3.84 -6.44
N VAL A 266 10.39 2.96 -5.75
CA VAL A 266 11.25 1.94 -6.36
C VAL A 266 10.59 0.59 -6.22
N MET A 267 10.44 -0.11 -7.33
CA MET A 267 9.97 -1.50 -7.38
C MET A 267 11.18 -2.40 -7.58
N SER A 268 11.28 -3.46 -6.80
CA SER A 268 12.37 -4.42 -6.91
C SER A 268 11.87 -5.84 -6.78
N GLY A 269 12.21 -6.65 -7.76
CA GLY A 269 11.79 -8.04 -7.87
C GLY A 269 12.91 -9.02 -7.56
N ASP A 270 12.62 -10.05 -6.76
CA ASP A 270 13.56 -11.07 -6.36
C ASP A 270 13.37 -12.41 -7.08
N TRP A 271 14.24 -13.37 -6.79
CA TRP A 271 14.20 -14.72 -7.34
C TRP A 271 12.97 -15.52 -6.86
N THR A 272 12.41 -15.21 -5.69
CA THR A 272 11.24 -15.91 -5.14
C THR A 272 9.94 -15.58 -5.86
N GLY A 273 9.95 -14.57 -6.74
CA GLY A 273 8.76 -14.10 -7.46
C GLY A 273 8.05 -12.95 -6.78
N GLN A 274 8.58 -12.41 -5.68
CA GLN A 274 8.02 -11.26 -5.00
C GLN A 274 8.62 -9.97 -5.56
N THR A 275 7.79 -8.96 -5.78
CA THR A 275 8.22 -7.59 -6.07
C THR A 275 7.82 -6.69 -4.91
N LYS A 276 8.81 -6.18 -4.18
CA LYS A 276 8.61 -5.16 -3.14
C LYS A 276 8.53 -3.77 -3.76
N VAL A 277 7.71 -2.92 -3.17
CA VAL A 277 7.58 -1.51 -3.54
C VAL A 277 8.01 -0.66 -2.36
N PHE A 278 8.98 0.21 -2.59
CA PHE A 278 9.59 1.06 -1.57
C PHE A 278 9.32 2.53 -1.87
N MET A 279 9.07 3.33 -0.84
CA MET A 279 9.07 4.79 -0.98
C MET A 279 10.51 5.32 -1.05
N VAL A 280 10.76 6.18 -2.01
CA VAL A 280 12.08 6.84 -2.16
C VAL A 280 12.37 7.77 -0.96
N ALA A 281 11.36 8.45 -0.43
CA ALA A 281 11.51 9.43 0.63
C ALA A 281 12.11 8.84 1.92
N ASP A 282 11.56 7.74 2.42
CA ASP A 282 11.97 7.13 3.70
C ASP A 282 12.64 5.75 3.54
N GLY A 283 12.59 5.16 2.35
CA GLY A 283 13.15 3.83 2.04
C GLY A 283 12.31 2.66 2.55
N LYS A 284 11.12 2.90 3.09
CA LYS A 284 10.27 1.85 3.63
C LYS A 284 9.48 1.13 2.55
N ALA A 285 9.29 -0.16 2.74
CA ALA A 285 8.39 -0.94 1.91
C ALA A 285 6.93 -0.54 2.18
N THR A 286 6.19 -0.19 1.13
CA THR A 286 4.75 0.10 1.19
C THR A 286 3.90 -1.13 0.95
N GLY A 287 4.49 -2.16 0.33
CA GLY A 287 3.83 -3.42 0.04
C GLY A 287 4.61 -4.27 -0.95
N ALA A 288 3.97 -5.33 -1.42
CA ALA A 288 4.55 -6.22 -2.42
C ALA A 288 3.49 -6.74 -3.38
N VAL A 289 3.89 -7.02 -4.61
CA VAL A 289 3.08 -7.71 -5.61
C VAL A 289 3.72 -9.05 -5.99
N SER A 290 2.89 -10.00 -6.41
CA SER A 290 3.33 -11.37 -6.68
C SER A 290 3.28 -11.66 -8.18
N THR A 291 4.19 -12.52 -8.66
CA THR A 291 4.12 -13.12 -10.00
C THR A 291 3.02 -14.17 -10.14
N ASN A 292 2.44 -14.60 -9.03
CA ASN A 292 1.36 -15.57 -8.97
C ASN A 292 0.27 -15.08 -8.00
N PRO A 293 -0.52 -14.07 -8.39
CA PRO A 293 -1.61 -13.58 -7.55
C PRO A 293 -2.68 -14.67 -7.38
N PRO A 294 -3.42 -14.65 -6.28
CA PRO A 294 -4.53 -15.58 -6.08
C PRO A 294 -5.55 -15.46 -7.23
N THR A 295 -6.11 -16.56 -7.61
CA THR A 295 -7.13 -16.64 -8.67
C THR A 295 -8.33 -15.73 -8.34
N PRO A 296 -9.14 -15.32 -9.31
CA PRO A 296 -10.37 -14.56 -9.06
C PRO A 296 -11.30 -15.27 -8.07
N ALA A 297 -11.40 -16.61 -8.16
CA ALA A 297 -12.19 -17.42 -7.25
C ALA A 297 -11.66 -17.40 -5.80
N GLU A 298 -10.35 -17.52 -5.63
CA GLU A 298 -9.70 -17.43 -4.31
C GLU A 298 -9.83 -16.02 -3.70
N ARG A 299 -9.69 -14.97 -4.51
CA ARG A 299 -9.91 -13.59 -4.07
C ARG A 299 -11.34 -13.35 -3.64
N LEU A 300 -12.31 -13.83 -4.42
CA LEU A 300 -13.73 -13.74 -4.08
C LEU A 300 -14.04 -14.50 -2.79
N ALA A 301 -13.55 -15.72 -2.64
CA ALA A 301 -13.73 -16.54 -1.44
C ALA A 301 -13.12 -15.86 -0.21
N ALA A 302 -11.91 -15.32 -0.31
CA ALA A 302 -11.25 -14.59 0.77
C ALA A 302 -12.00 -13.30 1.15
N ALA A 303 -12.49 -12.54 0.16
CA ALA A 303 -13.28 -11.32 0.40
C ALA A 303 -14.64 -11.65 1.02
N THR A 304 -15.30 -12.73 0.58
CA THR A 304 -16.58 -13.22 1.15
C THR A 304 -16.39 -13.61 2.62
N LYS A 305 -15.30 -14.35 2.92
CA LYS A 305 -14.99 -14.71 4.30
C LYS A 305 -14.74 -13.48 5.17
N ARG A 306 -13.94 -12.52 4.70
CA ARG A 306 -13.67 -11.27 5.46
C ARG A 306 -14.96 -10.50 5.74
N ALA A 307 -15.87 -10.41 4.78
CA ALA A 307 -17.16 -9.75 4.97
C ALA A 307 -18.03 -10.48 6.00
N ALA A 308 -18.06 -11.82 6.00
CA ALA A 308 -18.76 -12.63 6.99
C ALA A 308 -18.14 -12.47 8.40
N ASP A 309 -16.83 -12.54 8.51
CA ASP A 309 -16.11 -12.35 9.78
C ASP A 309 -16.36 -10.94 10.36
N ALA A 310 -16.33 -9.91 9.52
CA ALA A 310 -16.63 -8.53 9.92
C ALA A 310 -18.09 -8.35 10.36
N GLN A 311 -19.04 -9.06 9.74
CA GLN A 311 -20.45 -9.05 10.16
C GLN A 311 -20.60 -9.67 11.57
N ILE A 312 -19.95 -10.76 11.86
CA ILE A 312 -19.96 -11.39 13.20
C ILE A 312 -19.41 -10.42 14.26
N VAL A 313 -18.34 -9.71 13.94
CA VAL A 313 -17.76 -8.71 14.84
C VAL A 313 -18.74 -7.56 15.09
N LEU A 314 -19.42 -7.08 14.06
CA LEU A 314 -20.43 -6.03 14.18
C LEU A 314 -21.63 -6.48 15.04
N ASP A 315 -22.12 -7.69 14.83
CA ASP A 315 -23.22 -8.25 15.62
C ASP A 315 -22.86 -8.34 17.09
N GLY A 316 -21.64 -8.80 17.41
CA GLY A 316 -21.09 -8.85 18.76
C GLY A 316 -20.93 -7.46 19.39
N ALA A 317 -20.40 -6.49 18.64
CA ALA A 317 -20.25 -5.11 19.09
C ALA A 317 -21.60 -4.44 19.35
N THR A 318 -22.59 -4.70 18.50
CA THR A 318 -23.96 -4.21 18.64
C THR A 318 -24.63 -4.77 19.91
N ALA A 319 -24.52 -6.07 20.13
CA ALA A 319 -25.04 -6.71 21.33
C ALA A 319 -24.37 -6.15 22.60
N GLY A 320 -23.05 -6.01 22.59
CA GLY A 320 -22.29 -5.41 23.68
C GLY A 320 -22.69 -3.96 23.98
N TYR A 321 -22.85 -3.13 22.97
CA TYR A 321 -23.28 -1.74 23.11
C TYR A 321 -24.69 -1.63 23.69
N ASN A 322 -25.63 -2.47 23.21
CA ASN A 322 -26.99 -2.50 23.72
C ASN A 322 -27.05 -2.93 25.20
N ALA A 323 -26.25 -3.91 25.62
CA ALA A 323 -26.15 -4.32 27.00
C ALA A 323 -25.61 -3.19 27.90
N LEU A 324 -24.60 -2.46 27.45
CA LEU A 324 -24.00 -1.33 28.18
C LEU A 324 -24.98 -0.15 28.28
N THR A 325 -25.75 0.14 27.24
CA THR A 325 -26.81 1.17 27.28
C THR A 325 -27.95 0.79 28.25
N ALA A 326 -28.32 -0.47 28.31
CA ALA A 326 -29.29 -0.97 29.26
C ALA A 326 -28.79 -0.83 30.72
N ASN A 327 -27.51 -1.14 30.97
CA ASN A 327 -26.88 -0.95 32.28
C ASN A 327 -26.84 0.54 32.67
N LEU A 328 -26.55 1.44 31.73
CA LEU A 328 -26.59 2.88 31.98
C LEU A 328 -28.00 3.36 32.33
N ALA A 329 -29.00 2.89 31.58
CA ALA A 329 -30.41 3.20 31.85
C ALA A 329 -30.82 2.75 33.26
N LYS A 330 -30.40 1.54 33.69
CA LYS A 330 -30.62 1.03 35.03
C LYS A 330 -29.92 1.90 36.10
N ALA A 331 -28.65 2.24 35.89
CA ALA A 331 -27.91 3.10 36.84
C ALA A 331 -28.55 4.49 36.98
N ASN A 332 -29.03 5.06 35.88
CA ASN A 332 -29.77 6.33 35.89
C ASN A 332 -31.13 6.21 36.61
N ALA A 333 -31.85 5.09 36.41
CA ALA A 333 -33.09 4.81 37.12
C ALA A 333 -32.87 4.66 38.65
N ASP A 334 -31.80 3.96 39.04
CA ASP A 334 -31.40 3.79 40.43
C ASP A 334 -31.01 5.13 41.07
N LEU A 335 -30.37 6.02 40.33
CA LEU A 335 -30.07 7.38 40.75
C LEU A 335 -31.35 8.21 40.90
N ALA A 336 -32.23 8.15 39.92
CA ALA A 336 -33.52 8.85 39.96
C ALA A 336 -34.38 8.37 41.13
N ALA A 337 -34.39 7.06 41.43
CA ALA A 337 -35.07 6.50 42.59
C ALA A 337 -34.47 7.01 43.92
N ALA A 338 -33.14 7.06 44.01
CA ALA A 338 -32.48 7.62 45.21
C ALA A 338 -32.75 9.12 45.39
N GLN A 339 -32.80 9.88 44.29
CA GLN A 339 -33.16 11.29 44.31
C GLN A 339 -34.62 11.51 44.70
N LYS A 340 -35.51 10.65 44.16
CA LYS A 340 -36.93 10.68 44.57
C LYS A 340 -37.09 10.37 46.05
N ALA A 341 -36.38 9.39 46.59
CA ALA A 341 -36.40 9.07 48.02
C ALA A 341 -35.93 10.25 48.89
N VAL A 342 -34.92 11.01 48.40
CA VAL A 342 -34.49 12.25 49.07
C VAL A 342 -35.57 13.34 49.01
N VAL A 343 -36.26 13.47 47.84
CA VAL A 343 -37.36 14.44 47.68
C VAL A 343 -38.58 14.06 48.53
N ASP A 344 -38.90 12.75 48.57
CA ASP A 344 -40.00 12.23 49.39
C ASP A 344 -39.69 12.40 50.87
N LEU A 345 -38.43 12.22 51.27
CA LEU A 345 -37.98 12.52 52.62
C LEU A 345 -38.10 14.02 52.96
N ALA A 346 -37.69 14.90 52.00
CA ALA A 346 -37.82 16.34 52.12
C ALA A 346 -39.31 16.78 52.23
N ALA A 347 -40.21 16.11 51.48
CA ALA A 347 -41.65 16.37 51.58
C ALA A 347 -42.22 15.97 52.97
N THR A 348 -41.73 14.84 53.49
CA THR A 348 -42.11 14.38 54.85
C THR A 348 -41.60 15.35 55.92
N ILE A 349 -40.45 15.94 55.72
CA ILE A 349 -39.82 16.92 56.61
C ILE A 349 -40.53 18.28 56.55
N LYS A 350 -41.05 18.66 55.36
CA LYS A 350 -41.82 19.90 55.15
C LYS A 350 -43.08 19.98 56.04
N THR A 351 -43.64 18.83 56.45
CA THR A 351 -44.80 18.75 57.37
C THR A 351 -44.44 18.97 58.86
N GLN A 352 -43.16 19.08 59.16
CA GLN A 352 -42.74 19.28 60.60
C GLN A 352 -42.06 20.65 60.82
N THR A 353 -42.57 21.70 60.20
CA THR A 353 -41.98 23.04 60.11
C THR A 353 -41.81 23.85 61.43
N ASP A 354 -42.26 23.37 62.59
CA ASP A 354 -42.25 24.17 63.82
C ASP A 354 -40.95 24.03 64.70
N LEU A 355 -39.91 23.38 64.17
CA LEU A 355 -38.64 23.16 64.92
C LEU A 355 -37.43 23.89 64.30
N SER A 356 -37.62 25.16 63.92
CA SER A 356 -36.69 25.91 63.06
C SER A 356 -35.37 26.43 63.67
N VAL A 357 -35.09 26.31 64.98
CA VAL A 357 -33.90 26.90 65.56
C VAL A 357 -32.65 26.02 65.52
N ALA A 358 -32.79 24.71 65.30
CA ALA A 358 -31.66 23.79 65.17
C ALA A 358 -31.13 23.71 63.73
N ALA A 359 -31.81 24.31 62.73
CA ALA A 359 -31.53 24.16 61.32
C ALA A 359 -30.30 24.92 60.84
N LYS A 360 -29.95 26.04 61.47
CA LYS A 360 -28.84 26.91 60.96
C LYS A 360 -27.49 26.22 61.04
N ALA A 361 -27.23 25.47 62.12
CA ALA A 361 -25.98 24.75 62.26
C ALA A 361 -25.82 23.57 61.26
N ASN A 362 -26.94 23.01 60.74
CA ASN A 362 -26.93 21.94 59.77
C ASN A 362 -26.77 22.47 58.36
N LEU A 363 -27.23 23.71 58.03
CA LEU A 363 -27.03 24.35 56.74
C LEU A 363 -25.54 24.63 56.46
N ASP A 364 -24.79 25.08 57.45
CA ASP A 364 -23.34 25.31 57.36
C ASP A 364 -22.58 23.99 57.08
N ARG A 365 -23.07 22.88 57.66
CA ARG A 365 -22.52 21.54 57.43
C ARG A 365 -22.75 21.04 56.01
N GLU A 366 -23.91 21.34 55.42
CA GLU A 366 -24.26 20.94 54.06
C GLU A 366 -23.53 21.79 53.03
N THR A 367 -23.24 23.05 53.33
CA THR A 367 -22.38 23.88 52.50
C THR A 367 -20.96 23.29 52.40
N ALA A 368 -20.44 22.76 53.51
CA ALA A 368 -19.15 22.04 53.52
C ALA A 368 -19.20 20.73 52.72
N ALA A 369 -20.32 19.99 52.79
CA ALA A 369 -20.51 18.78 52.02
C ALA A 369 -20.62 19.08 50.51
N LYS A 370 -21.21 20.23 50.13
CA LYS A 370 -21.24 20.74 48.74
C LYS A 370 -19.83 21.03 48.23
N VAL A 371 -19.01 21.72 49.01
CA VAL A 371 -17.60 22.02 48.66
C VAL A 371 -16.79 20.73 48.45
N ALA A 372 -17.04 19.69 49.24
CA ALA A 372 -16.38 18.39 49.07
C ALA A 372 -16.83 17.68 47.76
N ASN A 373 -18.10 17.84 47.40
CA ASN A 373 -18.64 17.30 46.14
C ASN A 373 -18.21 18.11 44.91
N ASP A 374 -18.08 19.44 45.00
CA ASP A 374 -17.49 20.29 43.97
C ASP A 374 -16.02 19.91 43.75
N SER A 375 -15.27 19.55 44.81
CA SER A 375 -13.91 19.02 44.71
C SER A 375 -13.85 17.66 43.99
N LYS A 376 -14.78 16.73 44.31
CA LYS A 376 -14.92 15.44 43.61
C LYS A 376 -15.33 15.64 42.15
N PHE A 377 -16.16 16.62 41.88
CA PHE A 377 -16.56 17.06 40.54
C PHE A 377 -15.37 17.57 39.74
N GLY A 378 -14.51 18.38 40.33
CA GLY A 378 -13.24 18.81 39.73
C GLY A 378 -12.36 17.62 39.33
N ALA A 379 -12.28 16.58 40.14
CA ALA A 379 -11.50 15.38 39.85
C ALA A 379 -12.07 14.58 38.67
N VAL A 380 -13.39 14.49 38.53
CA VAL A 380 -14.04 13.81 37.38
C VAL A 380 -13.90 14.63 36.11
N THR A 381 -13.98 15.96 36.20
CA THR A 381 -13.73 16.87 35.06
C THR A 381 -12.27 16.79 34.61
N LEU A 382 -11.33 16.76 35.56
CA LEU A 382 -9.90 16.59 35.26
C LEU A 382 -9.62 15.26 34.56
N ARG A 383 -10.27 14.19 34.99
CA ARG A 383 -10.14 12.87 34.36
C ARG A 383 -10.69 12.84 32.94
N ALA A 384 -11.81 13.51 32.68
CA ALA A 384 -12.39 13.65 31.33
C ALA A 384 -11.51 14.47 30.41
N THR A 385 -10.86 15.54 30.90
CA THR A 385 -9.92 16.36 30.15
C THR A 385 -8.65 15.56 29.83
N THR A 386 -8.13 14.79 30.75
CA THR A 386 -6.96 13.93 30.53
C THR A 386 -7.23 12.85 29.46
N LEU A 387 -8.45 12.31 29.44
CA LEU A 387 -8.87 11.35 28.41
C LEU A 387 -9.06 12.02 27.05
N ALA A 388 -9.53 13.26 26.99
CA ALA A 388 -9.62 14.03 25.74
C ALA A 388 -8.24 14.39 25.16
N GLU A 389 -7.26 14.71 26.02
CA GLU A 389 -5.87 14.95 25.61
C GLU A 389 -5.18 13.67 25.15
N ALA A 390 -5.44 12.54 25.79
CA ALA A 390 -4.95 11.24 25.36
C ALA A 390 -5.51 10.85 23.99
N HIS A 391 -6.77 11.19 23.70
CA HIS A 391 -7.38 11.03 22.39
C HIS A 391 -6.73 11.85 21.30
N ALA A 392 -6.51 13.12 21.49
CA ALA A 392 -5.87 13.98 20.48
C ALA A 392 -4.47 13.46 20.08
N LYS A 393 -3.72 12.94 21.08
CA LYS A 393 -2.40 12.33 20.83
C LYS A 393 -2.49 11.02 20.06
N LEU A 394 -3.50 10.20 20.37
CA LEU A 394 -3.70 8.92 19.72
C LEU A 394 -4.33 9.06 18.32
N GLN A 395 -5.15 10.07 18.08
CA GLN A 395 -5.69 10.39 16.75
C GLN A 395 -4.59 10.88 15.81
N LYS A 396 -3.67 11.69 16.30
CA LYS A 396 -2.51 12.12 15.53
C LYS A 396 -1.60 10.96 15.14
N ALA A 397 -1.37 10.02 16.08
CA ALA A 397 -0.62 8.80 15.80
C ALA A 397 -1.33 7.88 14.79
N ALA A 398 -2.66 7.89 14.76
CA ALA A 398 -3.48 7.15 13.79
C ALA A 398 -3.45 7.80 12.40
N ASP A 399 -3.46 9.12 12.33
CA ASP A 399 -3.39 9.87 11.06
C ASP A 399 -1.99 9.79 10.43
N ASP A 400 -0.93 9.76 11.24
CA ASP A 400 0.45 9.57 10.79
C ASP A 400 0.73 8.13 10.30
N SER A 401 -0.15 7.17 10.63
CA SER A 401 -0.04 5.76 10.24
C SER A 401 -0.83 5.39 8.98
N LYS A 402 -1.22 6.34 8.16
CA LYS A 402 -1.96 6.13 6.89
C LYS A 402 -1.26 5.13 5.99
N GLY A 403 -1.65 3.85 6.07
CA GLY A 403 -1.15 2.75 5.26
C GLY A 403 -0.80 1.45 5.99
N ASN A 404 -0.65 1.45 7.29
CA ASN A 404 -0.41 0.22 8.06
C ASN A 404 -1.70 -0.26 8.73
N PRO A 405 -2.26 -1.43 8.36
CA PRO A 405 -3.51 -1.95 8.93
C PRO A 405 -3.51 -2.05 10.46
N SER A 406 -2.37 -2.35 11.06
CA SER A 406 -2.23 -2.43 12.52
C SER A 406 -2.31 -1.07 13.20
N PHE A 407 -1.85 -0.01 12.54
CA PHE A 407 -1.95 1.36 13.07
C PHE A 407 -3.32 1.99 12.81
N VAL A 408 -3.94 1.65 11.68
CA VAL A 408 -5.34 2.03 11.40
C VAL A 408 -6.28 1.35 12.39
N ALA A 409 -6.06 0.07 12.70
CA ALA A 409 -6.79 -0.65 13.74
C ALA A 409 -6.54 -0.03 15.14
N GLY A 410 -5.30 0.28 15.47
CA GLY A 410 -4.93 0.96 16.73
C GLY A 410 -5.49 2.38 16.81
N ALA A 411 -5.54 3.13 15.71
CA ALA A 411 -6.15 4.47 15.66
C ALA A 411 -7.66 4.42 15.83
N VAL A 412 -8.31 3.41 15.29
CA VAL A 412 -9.75 3.17 15.47
C VAL A 412 -10.04 2.71 16.91
N GLU A 413 -9.21 1.84 17.50
CA GLU A 413 -9.31 1.48 18.94
C GLU A 413 -9.12 2.67 19.85
N VAL A 414 -8.21 3.54 19.48
CA VAL A 414 -7.94 4.76 20.23
C VAL A 414 -9.02 5.81 20.04
N LYS A 415 -9.55 5.97 18.83
CA LYS A 415 -10.75 6.78 18.59
C LYS A 415 -11.93 6.25 19.39
N ALA A 416 -12.03 4.91 19.55
CA ALA A 416 -13.03 4.21 20.36
C ALA A 416 -12.94 4.50 21.84
N VAL A 417 -11.73 4.53 22.38
CA VAL A 417 -11.49 4.96 23.75
C VAL A 417 -11.78 6.45 23.93
N LEU A 418 -11.61 7.25 22.93
CA LEU A 418 -11.82 8.69 23.01
C LEU A 418 -13.29 9.12 22.87
N ASP A 419 -14.00 8.60 21.85
CA ASP A 419 -15.44 8.86 21.72
C ASP A 419 -16.18 8.38 22.97
N LYS A 420 -15.68 7.29 23.63
CA LYS A 420 -16.03 6.81 24.97
C LYS A 420 -15.80 7.86 26.04
N ALA A 421 -14.60 8.41 26.03
CA ALA A 421 -14.24 9.44 26.99
C ALA A 421 -14.98 10.75 26.73
N LEU A 422 -15.25 11.11 25.44
CA LEU A 422 -16.00 12.32 25.08
C LEU A 422 -17.51 12.16 25.34
N ALA A 423 -18.07 10.97 25.13
CA ALA A 423 -19.46 10.68 25.52
C ALA A 423 -19.59 10.58 27.03
N GLU A 424 -18.60 9.99 27.72
CA GLU A 424 -18.49 10.03 29.19
C GLU A 424 -18.39 11.48 29.68
N LEU A 425 -17.54 12.30 29.04
CA LEU A 425 -17.39 13.72 29.38
C LEU A 425 -18.68 14.49 29.10
N ALA A 426 -19.37 14.23 27.98
CA ALA A 426 -20.64 14.87 27.69
C ALA A 426 -21.74 14.44 28.65
N LEU A 427 -21.79 13.13 28.98
CA LEU A 427 -22.77 12.60 29.91
C LEU A 427 -22.42 12.98 31.37
N VAL A 428 -21.14 12.97 31.73
CA VAL A 428 -20.70 13.50 33.04
C VAL A 428 -20.93 14.99 33.13
N LYS A 429 -20.78 15.75 32.05
CA LYS A 429 -21.13 17.17 31.97
C LYS A 429 -22.64 17.40 32.17
N ILE A 430 -23.47 16.60 31.49
CA ILE A 430 -24.94 16.62 31.63
C ILE A 430 -25.31 16.17 33.05
N GLU A 431 -24.67 15.13 33.58
CA GLU A 431 -24.97 14.59 34.90
C GLU A 431 -24.44 15.46 36.04
N VAL A 432 -23.33 16.12 35.85
CA VAL A 432 -22.82 17.12 36.79
C VAL A 432 -23.66 18.39 36.79
N ALA A 433 -24.13 18.86 35.59
CA ALA A 433 -25.10 19.95 35.55
C ALA A 433 -26.42 19.53 36.20
N ARG A 434 -26.87 18.29 36.00
CA ARG A 434 -28.01 17.69 36.69
C ARG A 434 -27.76 17.53 38.17
N LEU A 435 -26.58 17.03 38.58
CA LEU A 435 -26.18 16.89 40.00
C LEU A 435 -25.96 18.24 40.68
N THR A 436 -25.48 19.24 39.94
CA THR A 436 -25.43 20.62 40.46
C THR A 436 -26.85 21.15 40.68
N GLY A 437 -27.78 20.87 39.75
CA GLY A 437 -29.20 21.15 39.92
C GLY A 437 -29.83 20.34 41.07
N VAL A 438 -29.47 19.03 41.17
CA VAL A 438 -29.93 18.14 42.24
C VAL A 438 -29.32 18.52 43.58
N VAL A 439 -28.03 18.86 43.64
CA VAL A 439 -27.38 19.37 44.85
C VAL A 439 -27.93 20.74 45.23
N ALA A 440 -28.23 21.62 44.27
CA ALA A 440 -28.91 22.91 44.53
C ALA A 440 -30.36 22.67 45.00
N THR A 441 -31.09 21.74 44.38
CA THR A 441 -32.45 21.36 44.77
C THR A 441 -32.41 20.60 46.10
N LEU A 442 -31.42 19.73 46.33
CA LEU A 442 -31.18 19.05 47.62
C LEU A 442 -30.67 20.02 48.67
N THR A 443 -29.85 20.99 48.32
CA THR A 443 -29.42 22.07 49.23
C THR A 443 -30.61 22.93 49.60
N ALA A 444 -31.47 23.27 48.62
CA ALA A 444 -32.72 23.99 48.89
C ALA A 444 -33.73 23.11 49.66
N ALA A 445 -33.94 21.87 49.18
CA ALA A 445 -34.81 20.89 49.85
C ALA A 445 -34.24 20.45 51.21
N TYR A 446 -32.92 20.37 51.31
CA TYR A 446 -32.20 20.07 52.55
C TYR A 446 -32.19 21.27 53.49
N ALA A 447 -32.06 22.50 52.95
CA ALA A 447 -32.27 23.71 53.73
C ALA A 447 -33.68 23.79 54.35
N GLU A 448 -34.67 23.35 53.57
CA GLU A 448 -36.08 23.26 54.07
C GLU A 448 -36.30 22.01 54.91
N ALA A 449 -35.65 20.89 54.57
CA ALA A 449 -35.80 19.59 55.23
C ALA A 449 -34.91 19.39 56.44
N VAL A 450 -33.80 20.09 56.56
CA VAL A 450 -32.84 20.03 57.68
C VAL A 450 -33.45 20.67 58.92
N LYS A 451 -34.44 21.56 58.81
CA LYS A 451 -35.18 22.07 59.96
C LYS A 451 -35.78 20.97 60.86
N PRO A 452 -36.41 19.92 60.25
CA PRO A 452 -36.87 18.77 61.05
C PRO A 452 -35.82 17.68 61.24
N LEU A 453 -34.75 17.64 60.44
CA LEU A 453 -33.69 16.61 60.51
C LEU A 453 -32.85 16.69 61.82
N ALA A 454 -32.91 17.80 62.53
CA ALA A 454 -32.39 17.87 63.92
C ALA A 454 -33.01 16.82 64.82
N ALA A 455 -34.22 16.35 64.48
CA ALA A 455 -34.90 15.30 65.25
C ALA A 455 -34.55 13.85 64.79
N HIS A 456 -33.99 13.67 63.55
CA HIS A 456 -33.64 12.35 62.96
C HIS A 456 -32.26 12.33 62.27
N PRO A 457 -31.15 12.53 62.98
CA PRO A 457 -29.80 12.66 62.40
C PRO A 457 -29.38 11.44 61.56
N ALA A 458 -29.78 10.24 61.93
CA ALA A 458 -29.44 9.00 61.28
C ALA A 458 -30.10 8.84 59.86
N MET A 459 -31.34 9.27 59.73
CA MET A 459 -32.06 9.18 58.44
C MET A 459 -31.54 10.18 57.40
N THR A 460 -31.14 11.35 57.85
CA THR A 460 -30.56 12.40 57.03
C THR A 460 -29.21 12.01 56.51
N LYS A 461 -28.37 11.48 57.41
CA LYS A 461 -27.05 10.98 57.01
C LYS A 461 -27.17 9.82 56.03
N ALA A 462 -28.05 8.86 56.26
CA ALA A 462 -28.27 7.73 55.36
C ALA A 462 -28.76 8.17 53.98
N ALA A 463 -29.64 9.18 53.88
CA ALA A 463 -30.12 9.73 52.60
C ALA A 463 -29.03 10.53 51.86
N ALA A 464 -28.24 11.31 52.60
CA ALA A 464 -27.11 12.04 52.03
C ALA A 464 -25.98 11.11 51.60
N ASP A 465 -25.69 10.06 52.37
CA ASP A 465 -24.66 9.06 52.07
C ASP A 465 -25.08 8.08 50.95
N ALA A 466 -26.38 7.96 50.66
CA ALA A 466 -26.88 7.05 49.61
C ALA A 466 -26.72 7.60 48.16
N VAL A 467 -26.67 8.91 47.98
CA VAL A 467 -26.57 9.56 46.65
C VAL A 467 -25.14 9.54 46.09
N PRO A 468 -24.09 9.91 46.83
CA PRO A 468 -22.72 9.92 46.32
C PRO A 468 -22.23 8.58 45.71
N PRO A 469 -22.44 7.41 46.36
CA PRO A 469 -22.00 6.14 45.78
C PRO A 469 -22.75 5.76 44.49
N LYS A 470 -24.02 6.18 44.33
CA LYS A 470 -24.78 5.95 43.09
C LYS A 470 -24.33 6.87 41.95
N VAL A 471 -23.94 8.10 42.27
CA VAL A 471 -23.32 9.01 41.31
C VAL A 471 -21.95 8.49 40.90
N ALA A 472 -21.12 8.02 41.85
CA ALA A 472 -19.83 7.42 41.54
C ALA A 472 -19.94 6.13 40.69
N ALA A 473 -21.05 5.40 40.82
CA ALA A 473 -21.31 4.19 40.04
C ALA A 473 -21.68 4.48 38.57
N ILE A 474 -22.17 5.67 38.23
CA ILE A 474 -22.58 6.04 36.86
C ILE A 474 -21.36 6.29 35.97
N ALA A 475 -20.36 6.99 36.47
CA ALA A 475 -19.18 7.35 35.67
C ALA A 475 -18.47 6.14 35.02
N PRO A 476 -18.21 5.01 35.74
CA PRO A 476 -17.63 3.81 35.11
C PRO A 476 -18.52 3.20 34.03
N VAL A 477 -19.84 3.20 34.22
CA VAL A 477 -20.79 2.64 33.27
C VAL A 477 -20.86 3.52 32.02
N GLN A 478 -20.82 4.83 32.19
CA GLN A 478 -20.75 5.80 31.09
C GLN A 478 -19.48 5.60 30.27
N ALA A 479 -18.34 5.38 30.94
CA ALA A 479 -17.08 5.03 30.31
C ALA A 479 -17.20 3.76 29.43
N GLN A 480 -17.86 2.74 29.97
CA GLN A 480 -18.08 1.50 29.23
C GLN A 480 -19.00 1.68 28.01
N VAL A 481 -20.07 2.47 28.13
CA VAL A 481 -20.98 2.79 27.00
C VAL A 481 -20.22 3.51 25.89
N ALA A 482 -19.42 4.45 26.25
CA ALA A 482 -18.65 5.19 25.30
C ALA A 482 -17.64 4.26 24.58
N ALA A 483 -16.92 3.30 25.25
CA ALA A 483 -16.08 2.31 24.62
C ALA A 483 -16.85 1.34 23.73
N GLY A 484 -18.04 0.97 24.18
CA GLY A 484 -18.94 0.14 23.38
C GLY A 484 -19.31 0.83 22.07
N LYS A 485 -19.63 2.13 22.11
CA LYS A 485 -19.97 2.88 20.91
C LYS A 485 -18.84 2.90 19.90
N VAL A 486 -17.66 3.11 20.36
CA VAL A 486 -16.50 3.14 19.45
C VAL A 486 -16.14 1.77 18.88
N ASN A 487 -16.25 0.71 19.65
CA ASN A 487 -16.11 -0.63 19.09
C ASN A 487 -17.18 -0.89 18.02
N LEU A 488 -18.39 -0.38 18.23
CA LEU A 488 -19.47 -0.46 17.25
C LEU A 488 -19.16 0.35 15.99
N ASP A 489 -18.69 1.59 16.14
CA ASP A 489 -18.35 2.47 15.01
C ASP A 489 -17.18 1.86 14.21
N LYS A 490 -16.18 1.29 14.88
CA LYS A 490 -15.11 0.53 14.24
C LYS A 490 -15.61 -0.67 13.48
N ALA A 491 -16.38 -1.54 14.12
CA ALA A 491 -16.92 -2.74 13.48
C ALA A 491 -17.78 -2.39 12.26
N THR A 492 -18.50 -1.27 12.30
CA THR A 492 -19.28 -0.74 11.18
C THR A 492 -18.38 -0.31 10.03
N ALA A 493 -17.29 0.40 10.32
CA ALA A 493 -16.31 0.82 9.32
C ALA A 493 -15.57 -0.39 8.70
N ASP A 494 -15.17 -1.36 9.52
CA ASP A 494 -14.52 -2.59 9.07
C ASP A 494 -15.43 -3.43 8.15
N LEU A 495 -16.72 -3.53 8.47
CA LEU A 495 -17.70 -4.19 7.62
C LEU A 495 -17.90 -3.44 6.30
N ALA A 496 -17.96 -2.11 6.32
CA ALA A 496 -18.06 -1.29 5.10
C ALA A 496 -16.86 -1.50 4.18
N ALA A 497 -15.64 -1.52 4.74
CA ALA A 497 -14.41 -1.80 4.02
C ALA A 497 -14.42 -3.23 3.44
N ALA A 498 -14.80 -4.24 4.24
CA ALA A 498 -14.88 -5.62 3.79
C ALA A 498 -15.93 -5.83 2.67
N LYS A 499 -17.06 -5.13 2.72
CA LYS A 499 -18.06 -5.13 1.64
C LYS A 499 -17.55 -4.45 0.38
N ALA A 500 -16.83 -3.35 0.49
CA ALA A 500 -16.21 -2.68 -0.65
C ALA A 500 -15.16 -3.59 -1.33
N ASP A 501 -14.34 -4.29 -0.54
CA ASP A 501 -13.39 -5.29 -1.05
C ASP A 501 -14.11 -6.48 -1.73
N LEU A 502 -15.26 -6.89 -1.21
CA LEU A 502 -16.07 -7.94 -1.82
C LEU A 502 -16.63 -7.50 -3.18
N GLU A 503 -17.11 -6.28 -3.30
CA GLU A 503 -17.59 -5.74 -4.59
C GLU A 503 -16.45 -5.64 -5.61
N LYS A 504 -15.27 -5.16 -5.20
CA LYS A 504 -14.07 -5.18 -6.05
C LYS A 504 -13.67 -6.60 -6.49
N ALA A 505 -13.77 -7.58 -5.61
CA ALA A 505 -13.43 -8.98 -5.92
C ALA A 505 -14.41 -9.65 -6.89
N LYS A 506 -15.64 -9.18 -6.97
CA LYS A 506 -16.66 -9.64 -7.95
C LYS A 506 -16.34 -9.14 -9.37
N VAL A 507 -15.66 -8.00 -9.50
CA VAL A 507 -15.22 -7.50 -10.80
C VAL A 507 -14.05 -8.39 -11.25
N VAL A 508 -14.34 -9.33 -12.15
CA VAL A 508 -13.29 -10.10 -12.82
C VAL A 508 -12.54 -9.11 -13.72
N PRO A 509 -11.21 -8.94 -13.57
CA PRO A 509 -10.43 -8.21 -14.56
C PRO A 509 -10.75 -8.82 -15.92
N VAL A 510 -11.14 -8.02 -16.89
CA VAL A 510 -11.47 -8.49 -18.23
C VAL A 510 -10.25 -9.27 -18.73
N ALA A 511 -10.39 -10.59 -18.84
CA ALA A 511 -9.38 -11.39 -19.50
C ALA A 511 -9.33 -10.85 -20.94
N VAL A 512 -8.19 -10.25 -21.31
CA VAL A 512 -7.97 -9.85 -22.70
C VAL A 512 -8.17 -11.11 -23.53
N PRO A 513 -9.07 -11.12 -24.52
CA PRO A 513 -9.34 -12.31 -25.30
C PRO A 513 -8.03 -12.82 -25.90
N ALA A 514 -7.82 -14.14 -25.84
CA ALA A 514 -6.66 -14.75 -26.47
C ALA A 514 -6.64 -14.31 -27.95
N PRO A 515 -5.47 -13.93 -28.50
CA PRO A 515 -5.39 -13.53 -29.88
C PRO A 515 -5.97 -14.63 -30.76
N VAL A 516 -6.93 -14.27 -31.60
CA VAL A 516 -7.46 -15.17 -32.63
C VAL A 516 -6.26 -15.49 -33.52
N ALA A 517 -5.88 -16.76 -33.58
CA ALA A 517 -4.81 -17.20 -34.45
C ALA A 517 -5.12 -16.69 -35.87
N PRO A 518 -4.17 -16.05 -36.56
CA PRO A 518 -4.40 -15.60 -37.94
C PRO A 518 -4.85 -16.80 -38.77
N ALA A 519 -5.95 -16.62 -39.49
CA ALA A 519 -6.46 -17.66 -40.41
C ALA A 519 -5.31 -18.10 -41.31
N VAL A 520 -5.00 -19.38 -41.27
CA VAL A 520 -3.99 -19.97 -42.19
C VAL A 520 -4.43 -19.62 -43.62
N PRO A 521 -3.63 -18.88 -44.39
CA PRO A 521 -3.98 -18.63 -45.78
C PRO A 521 -4.15 -19.96 -46.51
N PRO A 522 -5.13 -20.09 -47.40
CA PRO A 522 -5.35 -21.34 -48.13
C PRO A 522 -4.06 -21.71 -48.85
N ALA A 523 -3.68 -22.97 -48.78
CA ALA A 523 -2.48 -23.50 -49.42
C ALA A 523 -2.46 -23.10 -50.91
N VAL A 524 -1.41 -22.38 -51.30
CA VAL A 524 -1.19 -22.08 -52.73
C VAL A 524 -0.95 -23.41 -53.43
N VAL A 525 -1.91 -23.84 -54.22
CA VAL A 525 -1.77 -24.99 -55.10
C VAL A 525 -0.78 -24.59 -56.21
N VAL A 526 0.46 -25.05 -56.05
CA VAL A 526 1.46 -24.92 -57.12
C VAL A 526 1.08 -25.87 -58.27
N PRO A 527 0.85 -25.37 -59.49
CA PRO A 527 0.56 -26.25 -60.63
C PRO A 527 1.78 -27.12 -60.96
N PRO A 528 1.58 -28.34 -61.41
CA PRO A 528 2.68 -29.27 -61.73
C PRO A 528 3.55 -28.73 -62.89
N VAL A 529 4.86 -28.76 -62.68
CA VAL A 529 5.87 -28.41 -63.69
C VAL A 529 5.77 -29.40 -64.86
N PRO A 530 5.63 -28.93 -66.10
CA PRO A 530 5.59 -29.82 -67.28
C PRO A 530 6.97 -30.50 -67.49
N PRO A 531 7.01 -31.74 -68.01
CA PRO A 531 8.26 -32.45 -68.19
C PRO A 531 9.10 -31.82 -69.30
N LYS A 532 10.39 -31.63 -69.07
CA LYS A 532 11.36 -31.21 -70.08
C LYS A 532 11.47 -32.27 -71.16
N LYS A 533 11.29 -31.84 -72.40
CA LYS A 533 11.71 -32.62 -73.58
C LYS A 533 13.22 -32.55 -73.75
#